data_58fbb59856710cfe8058f926fb965361
#
_entry.id   58fbb59856710cfe8058f926fb965361
#
_cell.length_a   1.000
_cell.length_b   1.000
_cell.length_c   1.000
_cell.angle_alpha   90.00
_cell.angle_beta   90.00
_cell.angle_gamma   90.00
#
_symmetry.space_group_name_H-M   'P 1'
#
loop_
_entity.id
_entity.type
_entity.pdbx_description
1 polymer ?
#
loop_
_entity_poly.entity_id
_entity_poly.type
_entity_poly.pdbx_seq_one_letter_code
_entity_poly.pdbx_strand_id
1 'polypeptide(L)'
;MTTRRAFIGTLTSTIVAFLMVACSTVKNTPAQDEAWSRWTACRSQVPGAEIRNVQLDGRISFWANGAFQGRSMLDCLARAGTNGPALPEATYATLPSGP
;
A
#
# COMPACT_ATOMS: atom_id res chain seq x y z
N MET A 1 -33.05 -23.37 -33.94
CA MET A 1 -33.05 -21.90 -33.76
C MET A 1 -32.86 -21.48 -32.31
N THR A 2 -33.43 -22.20 -31.37
CA THR A 2 -33.22 -21.92 -29.94
C THR A 2 -31.76 -22.14 -29.50
N THR A 3 -31.03 -23.01 -30.17
CA THR A 3 -29.65 -23.32 -29.85
C THR A 3 -28.72 -22.11 -30.06
N ARG A 4 -29.02 -21.26 -31.04
CA ARG A 4 -28.21 -20.07 -31.30
C ARG A 4 -28.26 -19.06 -30.15
N ARG A 5 -29.47 -18.88 -29.57
CA ARG A 5 -29.63 -17.91 -28.47
C ARG A 5 -28.85 -18.32 -27.21
N ALA A 6 -28.92 -19.60 -26.89
CA ALA A 6 -28.15 -20.10 -25.74
C ALA A 6 -26.65 -19.92 -25.95
N PHE A 7 -26.17 -20.14 -27.16
CA PHE A 7 -24.75 -19.99 -27.49
C PHE A 7 -24.28 -18.54 -27.34
N ILE A 8 -25.07 -17.57 -27.82
CA ILE A 8 -24.73 -16.15 -27.70
C ILE A 8 -24.69 -15.72 -26.23
N GLY A 9 -25.63 -16.17 -25.40
CA GLY A 9 -25.66 -15.85 -23.98
C GLY A 9 -24.42 -16.34 -23.26
N THR A 10 -23.94 -17.54 -23.60
CA THR A 10 -22.74 -18.10 -23.00
C THR A 10 -21.48 -17.27 -23.32
N LEU A 11 -21.34 -16.81 -24.56
CA LEU A 11 -20.20 -15.97 -24.95
C LEU A 11 -20.20 -14.65 -24.20
N THR A 12 -21.35 -14.02 -24.01
CA THR A 12 -21.44 -12.75 -23.28
C THR A 12 -20.99 -12.91 -21.83
N SER A 13 -21.41 -13.97 -21.16
CA SER A 13 -20.99 -14.25 -19.79
C SER A 13 -19.50 -14.44 -19.68
N THR A 14 -18.89 -15.14 -20.61
CA THR A 14 -17.44 -15.36 -20.61
C THR A 14 -16.67 -14.05 -20.73
N ILE A 15 -17.09 -13.13 -21.57
CA ILE A 15 -16.45 -11.83 -21.75
C ILE A 15 -16.52 -11.01 -20.47
N VAL A 16 -17.65 -10.96 -19.80
CA VAL A 16 -17.81 -10.21 -18.55
C VAL A 16 -16.90 -10.76 -17.46
N ALA A 17 -16.81 -12.08 -17.31
CA ALA A 17 -15.93 -12.70 -16.34
C ALA A 17 -14.45 -12.36 -16.60
N PHE A 18 -14.03 -12.34 -17.85
CA PHE A 18 -12.68 -11.99 -18.22
C PHE A 18 -12.34 -10.55 -17.83
N LEU A 19 -13.24 -9.59 -18.06
CA LEU A 19 -13.03 -8.19 -17.69
C LEU A 19 -12.87 -8.03 -16.19
N MET A 20 -13.65 -8.74 -15.38
CA MET A 20 -13.52 -8.68 -13.93
C MET A 20 -12.17 -9.19 -13.44
N VAL A 21 -11.65 -10.26 -14.04
CA VAL A 21 -10.32 -10.79 -13.70
C VAL A 21 -9.24 -9.76 -14.03
N ALA A 22 -9.32 -9.09 -15.18
CA ALA A 22 -8.37 -8.06 -15.56
C ALA A 22 -8.32 -6.90 -14.56
N CYS A 23 -9.46 -6.47 -14.03
CA CYS A 23 -9.52 -5.38 -13.05
C CYS A 23 -8.90 -5.76 -11.71
N SER A 24 -8.84 -7.04 -11.35
CA SER A 24 -8.30 -7.49 -10.07
C SER A 24 -6.81 -7.81 -10.09
N THR A 25 -6.10 -7.54 -11.19
CA THR A 25 -4.68 -7.86 -11.32
C THR A 25 -3.74 -6.78 -10.79
N VAL A 26 -4.25 -5.60 -10.43
CA VAL A 26 -3.43 -4.51 -9.89
C VAL A 26 -3.01 -4.88 -8.46
N LYS A 27 -1.71 -5.04 -8.24
CA LYS A 27 -1.16 -5.42 -6.93
C LYS A 27 -0.01 -4.50 -6.57
N ASN A 28 0.25 -4.40 -5.27
CA ASN A 28 1.44 -3.71 -4.77
C ASN A 28 2.70 -4.45 -5.21
N THR A 29 3.81 -3.71 -5.34
CA THR A 29 5.11 -4.33 -5.54
C THR A 29 5.57 -5.03 -4.25
N PRO A 30 6.52 -6.00 -4.31
CA PRO A 30 7.07 -6.58 -3.09
C PRO A 30 7.65 -5.54 -2.13
N ALA A 31 8.25 -4.47 -2.64
CA ALA A 31 8.76 -3.38 -1.82
C ALA A 31 7.63 -2.64 -1.10
N GLN A 32 6.50 -2.42 -1.77
CA GLN A 32 5.33 -1.81 -1.13
C GLN A 32 4.74 -2.71 -0.04
N ASP A 33 4.68 -4.01 -0.27
CA ASP A 33 4.19 -4.96 0.73
C ASP A 33 5.09 -4.95 1.97
N GLU A 34 6.40 -4.92 1.80
CA GLU A 34 7.34 -4.79 2.91
C GLU A 34 7.14 -3.47 3.66
N ALA A 35 6.97 -2.38 2.93
CA ALA A 35 6.73 -1.07 3.53
C ALA A 35 5.47 -1.06 4.39
N TRP A 36 4.37 -1.61 3.89
CA TRP A 36 3.13 -1.69 4.65
C TRP A 36 3.27 -2.56 5.89
N SER A 37 4.03 -3.65 5.80
CA SER A 37 4.31 -4.51 6.95
C SER A 37 5.05 -3.75 8.04
N ARG A 38 6.09 -3.00 7.68
CA ARG A 38 6.84 -2.18 8.63
C ARG A 38 5.98 -1.10 9.25
N TRP A 39 5.18 -0.42 8.43
CA TRP A 39 4.28 0.62 8.91
C TRP A 39 3.28 0.06 9.92
N THR A 40 2.67 -1.07 9.63
CA THR A 40 1.71 -1.71 10.52
C THR A 40 2.36 -2.07 11.86
N ALA A 41 3.59 -2.56 11.84
CA ALA A 41 4.32 -2.88 13.06
C ALA A 41 4.64 -1.65 13.90
N CYS A 42 4.94 -0.52 13.25
CA CYS A 42 5.40 0.69 13.95
C CYS A 42 4.28 1.63 14.36
N ARG A 43 3.13 1.59 13.70
CA ARG A 43 2.05 2.53 13.98
C ARG A 43 1.53 2.45 15.41
N SER A 44 1.61 1.30 16.05
CA SER A 44 1.21 1.14 17.42
C SER A 44 2.23 1.67 18.41
N GLN A 45 3.50 1.74 18.03
CA GLN A 45 4.58 2.26 18.86
C GLN A 45 4.72 3.77 18.74
N VAL A 46 4.29 4.34 17.61
CA VAL A 46 4.37 5.78 17.35
C VAL A 46 2.97 6.26 16.96
N PRO A 47 2.05 6.35 17.91
CA PRO A 47 0.67 6.75 17.61
C PRO A 47 0.62 8.22 17.16
N GLY A 48 -0.31 8.53 16.29
CA GLY A 48 -0.51 9.88 15.78
C GLY A 48 0.22 10.17 14.47
N ALA A 49 1.17 9.35 14.06
CA ALA A 49 1.77 9.48 12.73
C ALA A 49 0.78 8.92 11.68
N GLU A 50 0.70 9.60 10.54
CA GLU A 50 -0.22 9.21 9.48
C GLU A 50 0.54 8.96 8.20
N ILE A 51 0.25 7.83 7.56
CA ILE A 51 0.88 7.51 6.30
C ILE A 51 0.34 8.43 5.20
N ARG A 52 1.24 8.90 4.35
CA ARG A 52 0.88 9.75 3.23
C ARG A 52 0.81 8.95 1.93
N ASN A 53 1.90 8.26 1.59
CA ASN A 53 1.89 7.31 0.48
C ASN A 53 3.05 6.33 0.62
N VAL A 54 3.00 5.27 -0.18
CA VAL A 54 4.09 4.31 -0.32
C VAL A 54 4.40 4.22 -1.81
N GLN A 55 5.61 4.63 -2.18
CA GLN A 55 6.04 4.60 -3.57
C GLN A 55 6.31 3.17 -4.05
N LEU A 56 6.45 2.98 -5.34
CA LEU A 56 6.66 1.66 -5.93
C LEU A 56 7.93 0.98 -5.43
N ASP A 57 8.95 1.76 -5.09
CA ASP A 57 10.22 1.26 -4.53
C ASP A 57 10.14 0.97 -3.03
N GLY A 58 8.97 1.17 -2.41
CA GLY A 58 8.76 0.95 -1.00
C GLY A 58 9.07 2.15 -0.12
N ARG A 59 9.41 3.30 -0.69
CA ARG A 59 9.66 4.50 0.11
C ARG A 59 8.36 4.96 0.76
N ILE A 60 8.38 5.08 2.07
CA ILE A 60 7.25 5.54 2.87
C ILE A 60 7.36 7.04 3.07
N SER A 61 6.28 7.76 2.79
CA SER A 61 6.13 9.18 3.13
C SER A 61 4.99 9.29 4.14
N PHE A 62 5.21 10.04 5.23
CA PHE A 62 4.21 10.14 6.29
C PHE A 62 4.19 11.51 6.93
N TRP A 63 3.11 11.78 7.66
CA TRP A 63 2.95 13.00 8.45
C TRP A 63 3.28 12.69 9.91
N ALA A 64 4.01 13.58 10.56
CA ALA A 64 4.33 13.48 11.98
C ALA A 64 3.92 14.76 12.70
N ASN A 65 3.63 14.66 14.00
CA ASN A 65 3.26 15.80 14.84
C ASN A 65 4.47 16.56 15.39
N GLY A 66 5.62 16.38 14.80
CA GLY A 66 6.84 17.07 15.19
C GLY A 66 8.06 16.22 14.85
N ALA A 67 9.24 16.82 15.01
CA ALA A 67 10.49 16.15 14.65
C ALA A 67 10.75 14.91 15.51
N PHE A 68 10.39 14.95 16.79
CA PHE A 68 10.60 13.80 17.67
C PHE A 68 9.80 12.59 17.21
N GLN A 69 8.52 12.79 16.91
CA GLN A 69 7.68 11.72 16.42
C GLN A 69 8.17 11.20 15.05
N GLY A 70 8.58 12.13 14.17
CA GLY A 70 9.12 11.78 12.87
C GLY A 70 10.34 10.88 12.97
N ARG A 71 11.31 11.24 13.82
CA ARG A 71 12.50 10.45 14.03
C ARG A 71 12.21 9.10 14.68
N SER A 72 11.29 9.08 15.64
CA SER A 72 10.88 7.84 16.28
C SER A 72 10.29 6.86 15.28
N MET A 73 9.47 7.36 14.37
CA MET A 73 8.90 6.51 13.32
C MET A 73 9.97 6.04 12.34
N LEU A 74 10.90 6.91 11.93
CA LEU A 74 12.02 6.52 11.06
C LEU A 74 12.86 5.41 11.69
N ASP A 75 13.19 5.55 12.97
CA ASP A 75 13.94 4.52 13.69
C ASP A 75 13.19 3.21 13.77
N CYS A 76 11.91 3.27 14.06
CA CYS A 76 11.09 2.05 14.13
C CYS A 76 11.02 1.36 12.78
N LEU A 77 10.76 2.11 11.71
CA LEU A 77 10.67 1.55 10.37
C LEU A 77 11.99 0.89 9.93
N ALA A 78 13.12 1.50 10.29
CA ALA A 78 14.43 0.93 9.97
C ALA A 78 14.67 -0.38 10.72
N ARG A 79 14.23 -0.47 11.99
CA ARG A 79 14.42 -1.67 12.81
C ARG A 79 13.38 -2.76 12.54
N ALA A 80 12.23 -2.38 12.01
CA ALA A 80 11.14 -3.33 11.73
C ALA A 80 11.38 -4.16 10.48
N GLY A 81 12.54 -4.00 9.84
CA GLY A 81 12.88 -4.79 8.66
C GLY A 81 12.80 -6.27 8.92
N THR A 82 12.23 -6.99 7.97
CA THR A 82 12.14 -8.45 7.98
C THR A 82 13.12 -9.01 6.94
N ASN A 83 12.93 -10.26 6.54
CA ASN A 83 13.73 -10.87 5.46
C ASN A 83 13.31 -10.41 4.07
N GLY A 84 12.45 -9.40 3.98
CA GLY A 84 11.99 -8.85 2.72
C GLY A 84 13.01 -7.96 2.02
N PRO A 85 12.62 -7.32 0.92
CA PRO A 85 13.53 -6.46 0.17
C PRO A 85 13.97 -5.24 0.98
N ALA A 86 15.19 -4.76 0.71
CA ALA A 86 15.68 -3.53 1.29
C ALA A 86 14.86 -2.35 0.76
N LEU A 87 14.51 -1.42 1.63
CA LEU A 87 13.69 -0.26 1.27
C LEU A 87 14.52 1.02 1.34
N PRO A 88 14.21 2.02 0.50
CA PRO A 88 14.76 3.37 0.65
C PRO A 88 14.34 3.96 1.99
N GLU A 89 15.13 4.91 2.49
CA GLU A 89 14.81 5.61 3.73
C GLU A 89 13.48 6.32 3.63
N ALA A 90 12.64 6.16 4.65
CA ALA A 90 11.36 6.86 4.72
C ALA A 90 11.57 8.36 4.95
N THR A 91 10.60 9.15 4.55
CA THR A 91 10.61 10.61 4.73
C THR A 91 9.36 11.05 5.47
N TYR A 92 9.47 12.14 6.23
CA TYR A 92 8.31 12.68 6.91
C TYR A 92 8.22 14.19 6.74
N ALA A 93 6.99 14.70 6.83
CA ALA A 93 6.71 16.12 6.94
C ALA A 93 5.95 16.34 8.24
N THR A 94 6.19 17.48 8.89
CA THR A 94 5.47 17.81 10.11
C THR A 94 4.13 18.42 9.74
N LEU A 95 3.10 18.01 10.50
CA LEU A 95 1.80 18.62 10.35
C LEU A 95 1.90 20.09 10.75
N PRO A 96 1.23 20.98 10.01
CA PRO A 96 1.21 22.39 10.42
C PRO A 96 0.59 22.47 11.81
N SER A 97 1.32 23.12 12.72
CA SER A 97 0.77 23.39 14.04
C SER A 97 -0.46 24.29 13.88
N GLY A 98 -1.58 23.85 14.43
CA GLY A 98 -2.80 24.63 14.35
C GLY A 98 -2.61 26.02 14.94
N PRO A 99 -3.45 26.95 14.56
CA PRO A 99 -3.38 28.30 15.11
C PRO A 99 -3.69 28.31 16.60
#